data_2b614c8c2d85fb2c58cf0ca8ceb45fba
#
_entry.id   2b614c8c2d85fb2c58cf0ca8ceb45fba
#
_cell.length_a   1.000
_cell.length_b   1.000
_cell.length_c   1.000
_cell.angle_alpha   90.00
_cell.angle_beta   90.00
_cell.angle_gamma   90.00
#
_symmetry.space_group_name_H-M   'P 1'
#
loop_
_entity.id
_entity.type
_entity.pdbx_description
1 polymer ?
#
loop_
_entity_poly.entity_id
_entity_poly.type
_entity_poly.pdbx_seq_one_letter_code
_entity_poly.pdbx_strand_id
1 'polypeptide(L)'
;MGDTETVGMIHEDGLPGHESRMKDKPEWEPFYPGSGRLKGKVALITGADSGIGRAVAALFAREGADIGILYLCEHDDAAMTKRIVEAEGRRAVAIPGDVGDKAFCERAVAQVVEELGGLDILVNNAAEQHPDTDIRDITEEQLKRTFQTNIFGYFFMVQAARDHLKKGSAIVNCTSVTMYQGSSELLDYSATKGAITAFTRSLSENLIEDGIRVNAVAPGPIWTPLNPSGGSTPEKMKDFGEDTPMGRPGQPNEVAPSFLFL
;
A
#
# COMPACT_ATOMS: atom_id res chain seq x y z
N MET A 1 12.76 32.23 -24.79
CA MET A 1 13.00 31.84 -23.40
C MET A 1 11.63 31.41 -22.86
N GLY A 2 11.36 30.14 -22.95
CA GLY A 2 10.07 29.58 -22.49
C GLY A 2 10.21 29.30 -21.02
N ASP A 3 9.25 29.79 -20.25
CA ASP A 3 9.08 29.46 -18.85
C ASP A 3 8.90 27.94 -18.73
N THR A 4 9.92 27.26 -18.21
CA THR A 4 9.76 25.90 -17.70
C THR A 4 8.87 26.02 -16.47
N GLU A 5 7.57 25.82 -16.67
CA GLU A 5 6.65 25.62 -15.56
C GLU A 5 7.18 24.46 -14.74
N THR A 6 7.67 24.78 -13.57
CA THR A 6 8.10 23.84 -12.55
C THR A 6 6.92 22.92 -12.29
N VAL A 7 7.06 21.63 -12.55
CA VAL A 7 6.10 20.62 -12.14
C VAL A 7 5.85 20.85 -10.66
N GLY A 8 4.65 21.38 -10.34
CA GLY A 8 4.37 21.89 -9.00
C GLY A 8 4.08 20.76 -8.06
N MET A 9 5.15 20.24 -7.45
CA MET A 9 5.00 19.38 -6.29
C MET A 9 4.72 20.21 -5.06
N ILE A 10 3.64 19.91 -4.40
CA ILE A 10 3.41 20.38 -3.06
C ILE A 10 4.32 19.53 -2.17
N HIS A 11 5.32 20.16 -1.56
CA HIS A 11 6.04 19.56 -0.45
C HIS A 11 5.08 19.52 0.73
N GLU A 12 4.74 18.33 1.21
CA GLU A 12 4.00 18.17 2.46
C GLU A 12 5.00 17.87 3.57
N ASP A 13 4.97 18.68 4.63
CA ASP A 13 5.73 18.41 5.84
C ASP A 13 5.02 17.27 6.61
N GLY A 14 5.53 16.07 6.45
CA GLY A 14 5.14 14.90 7.24
C GLY A 14 4.25 13.88 6.54
N LEU A 15 4.23 12.69 7.11
CA LEU A 15 3.40 11.56 6.73
C LEU A 15 2.11 11.54 7.58
N PRO A 16 1.04 11.01 7.03
CA PRO A 16 0.86 10.50 5.66
C PRO A 16 0.61 11.62 4.65
N GLY A 17 0.88 11.35 3.36
CA GLY A 17 0.67 12.32 2.30
C GLY A 17 -0.76 12.33 1.75
N HIS A 18 -1.23 13.51 1.35
CA HIS A 18 -2.56 13.69 0.78
C HIS A 18 -2.51 13.69 -0.75
N GLU A 19 -3.06 12.67 -1.39
CA GLU A 19 -3.15 12.62 -2.85
C GLU A 19 -4.00 13.76 -3.42
N SER A 20 -5.03 14.16 -2.68
CA SER A 20 -5.90 15.29 -3.03
C SER A 20 -5.15 16.62 -3.21
N ARG A 21 -3.97 16.78 -2.58
CA ARG A 21 -3.13 17.98 -2.67
C ARG A 21 -2.07 17.90 -3.77
N MET A 22 -1.78 16.74 -4.33
CA MET A 22 -0.82 16.61 -5.44
C MET A 22 -1.34 17.34 -6.69
N LYS A 23 -0.48 18.09 -7.38
CA LYS A 23 -0.82 18.76 -8.65
C LYS A 23 -1.03 17.71 -9.75
N ASP A 24 -0.05 16.85 -9.92
CA ASP A 24 -0.11 15.74 -10.87
C ASP A 24 -0.57 14.50 -10.11
N LYS A 25 -1.83 14.11 -10.35
CA LYS A 25 -2.45 13.00 -9.63
C LYS A 25 -1.86 11.67 -10.08
N PRO A 26 -1.63 10.72 -9.16
CA PRO A 26 -1.34 9.35 -9.53
C PRO A 26 -2.48 8.73 -10.36
N GLU A 27 -2.12 7.95 -11.36
CA GLU A 27 -3.08 7.20 -12.17
C GLU A 27 -3.47 5.91 -11.45
N TRP A 28 -4.71 5.82 -11.03
CA TRP A 28 -5.24 4.67 -10.31
C TRP A 28 -6.25 3.85 -11.12
N GLU A 29 -6.83 4.41 -12.18
CA GLU A 29 -7.91 3.79 -12.92
C GLU A 29 -7.43 2.54 -13.66
N PRO A 30 -8.11 1.37 -13.50
CA PRO A 30 -7.75 0.16 -14.22
C PRO A 30 -7.90 0.30 -15.74
N PHE A 31 -6.95 -0.25 -16.49
CA PHE A 31 -6.92 -0.14 -17.97
C PHE A 31 -7.94 -1.03 -18.69
N TYR A 32 -8.47 -2.06 -18.00
CA TYR A 32 -9.27 -3.09 -18.67
C TYR A 32 -10.65 -3.22 -18.01
N PRO A 33 -11.67 -3.69 -18.76
CA PRO A 33 -12.92 -4.13 -18.16
C PRO A 33 -12.65 -5.34 -17.25
N GLY A 34 -13.42 -5.45 -16.16
CA GLY A 34 -13.32 -6.59 -15.26
C GLY A 34 -13.73 -7.90 -15.92
N SER A 35 -13.18 -9.01 -15.45
CA SER A 35 -13.50 -10.36 -15.88
C SER A 35 -14.17 -11.19 -14.77
N GLY A 36 -14.37 -10.58 -13.60
CA GLY A 36 -15.04 -11.20 -12.46
C GLY A 36 -14.18 -12.20 -11.67
N ARG A 37 -12.85 -12.06 -11.74
CA ARG A 37 -11.91 -12.96 -11.04
C ARG A 37 -12.09 -12.97 -9.52
N LEU A 38 -12.55 -11.86 -8.95
CA LEU A 38 -12.78 -11.70 -7.51
C LEU A 38 -14.27 -11.63 -7.17
N LYS A 39 -15.14 -12.13 -8.06
CA LYS A 39 -16.60 -12.10 -7.82
C LYS A 39 -16.98 -12.77 -6.51
N GLY A 40 -17.62 -12.00 -5.63
CA GLY A 40 -18.08 -12.46 -4.32
C GLY A 40 -16.97 -12.61 -3.28
N LYS A 41 -15.76 -12.10 -3.54
CA LYS A 41 -14.66 -12.03 -2.59
C LYS A 41 -14.72 -10.76 -1.77
N VAL A 42 -14.12 -10.80 -0.60
CA VAL A 42 -13.88 -9.65 0.28
C VAL A 42 -12.38 -9.45 0.43
N ALA A 43 -11.91 -8.26 0.10
CA ALA A 43 -10.51 -7.89 0.25
C ALA A 43 -10.36 -6.76 1.27
N LEU A 44 -9.36 -6.88 2.16
CA LEU A 44 -8.94 -5.84 3.09
C LEU A 44 -7.58 -5.31 2.67
N ILE A 45 -7.48 -3.99 2.47
CA ILE A 45 -6.28 -3.35 1.94
C ILE A 45 -5.85 -2.25 2.90
N THR A 46 -4.61 -2.30 3.39
CA THR A 46 -4.03 -1.25 4.24
C THR A 46 -3.38 -0.15 3.39
N GLY A 47 -3.53 1.12 3.79
CA GLY A 47 -3.10 2.27 2.99
C GLY A 47 -3.85 2.33 1.65
N ALA A 48 -5.16 2.10 1.68
CA ALA A 48 -5.99 2.03 0.49
C ALA A 48 -6.65 3.37 0.12
N ASP A 49 -6.36 4.41 0.87
CA ASP A 49 -6.81 5.79 0.64
C ASP A 49 -6.24 6.39 -0.65
N SER A 50 -5.02 6.00 -1.02
CA SER A 50 -4.25 6.65 -2.08
C SER A 50 -3.30 5.70 -2.82
N GLY A 51 -2.63 6.20 -3.84
CA GLY A 51 -1.52 5.53 -4.52
C GLY A 51 -1.80 4.09 -4.94
N ILE A 52 -0.86 3.19 -4.65
CA ILE A 52 -0.95 1.76 -5.00
C ILE A 52 -2.18 1.12 -4.34
N GLY A 53 -2.44 1.43 -3.07
CA GLY A 53 -3.58 0.87 -2.33
C GLY A 53 -4.92 1.22 -2.98
N ARG A 54 -5.13 2.48 -3.40
CA ARG A 54 -6.32 2.91 -4.14
C ARG A 54 -6.44 2.18 -5.49
N ALA A 55 -5.36 2.07 -6.25
CA ALA A 55 -5.38 1.39 -7.55
C ALA A 55 -5.72 -0.10 -7.41
N VAL A 56 -5.20 -0.76 -6.37
CA VAL A 56 -5.55 -2.15 -6.03
C VAL A 56 -7.03 -2.25 -5.65
N ALA A 57 -7.54 -1.34 -4.80
CA ALA A 57 -8.95 -1.30 -4.40
C ALA A 57 -9.88 -1.13 -5.62
N ALA A 58 -9.56 -0.19 -6.52
CA ALA A 58 -10.31 0.05 -7.76
C ALA A 58 -10.33 -1.18 -8.67
N LEU A 59 -9.17 -1.81 -8.89
CA LEU A 59 -9.06 -3.00 -9.73
C LEU A 59 -9.79 -4.20 -9.11
N PHE A 60 -9.64 -4.43 -7.82
CA PHE A 60 -10.33 -5.54 -7.13
C PHE A 60 -11.85 -5.35 -7.14
N ALA A 61 -12.33 -4.11 -6.97
CA ALA A 61 -13.75 -3.80 -7.09
C ALA A 61 -14.26 -4.07 -8.52
N ARG A 62 -13.54 -3.66 -9.56
CA ARG A 62 -13.84 -3.95 -10.97
C ARG A 62 -13.88 -5.46 -11.26
N GLU A 63 -13.07 -6.24 -10.57
CA GLU A 63 -13.07 -7.70 -10.65
C GLU A 63 -14.13 -8.38 -9.76
N GLY A 64 -14.91 -7.59 -9.03
CA GLY A 64 -16.09 -8.05 -8.30
C GLY A 64 -15.93 -8.25 -6.80
N ALA A 65 -14.85 -7.77 -6.17
CA ALA A 65 -14.65 -7.85 -4.73
C ALA A 65 -15.31 -6.69 -3.98
N ASP A 66 -15.77 -6.94 -2.76
CA ASP A 66 -16.08 -5.92 -1.76
C ASP A 66 -14.80 -5.55 -1.00
N ILE A 67 -14.65 -4.27 -0.62
CA ILE A 67 -13.37 -3.72 -0.18
C ILE A 67 -13.43 -3.12 1.22
N GLY A 68 -12.57 -3.61 2.13
CA GLY A 68 -12.17 -2.92 3.35
C GLY A 68 -11.00 -1.98 3.06
N ILE A 69 -11.17 -0.69 3.33
CA ILE A 69 -10.21 0.38 3.09
C ILE A 69 -9.65 0.82 4.44
N LEU A 70 -8.42 0.40 4.79
CA LEU A 70 -7.75 0.90 5.99
C LEU A 70 -6.80 2.04 5.62
N TYR A 71 -6.85 3.12 6.40
CA TYR A 71 -6.03 4.32 6.20
C TYR A 71 -5.73 5.00 7.53
N LEU A 72 -4.74 5.89 7.60
CA LEU A 72 -4.35 6.51 8.87
C LEU A 72 -5.32 7.66 9.25
N CYS A 73 -5.32 8.76 8.49
CA CYS A 73 -6.14 9.94 8.79
C CYS A 73 -6.57 10.77 7.56
N GLU A 74 -6.28 10.32 6.32
CA GLU A 74 -6.60 11.00 5.05
C GLU A 74 -8.07 10.76 4.65
N HIS A 75 -9.00 11.33 5.40
CA HIS A 75 -10.44 11.05 5.26
C HIS A 75 -10.98 11.36 3.86
N ASP A 76 -10.55 12.46 3.25
CA ASP A 76 -11.02 12.86 1.91
C ASP A 76 -10.54 11.89 0.83
N ASP A 77 -9.28 11.45 0.91
CA ASP A 77 -8.69 10.50 -0.02
C ASP A 77 -9.32 9.11 0.14
N ALA A 78 -9.56 8.66 1.38
CA ALA A 78 -10.28 7.42 1.65
C ALA A 78 -11.74 7.48 1.19
N ALA A 79 -12.43 8.61 1.37
CA ALA A 79 -13.78 8.81 0.84
C ALA A 79 -13.81 8.77 -0.70
N MET A 80 -12.77 9.26 -1.37
CA MET A 80 -12.62 9.12 -2.82
C MET A 80 -12.50 7.65 -3.22
N THR A 81 -11.61 6.89 -2.58
CA THR A 81 -11.45 5.46 -2.85
C THR A 81 -12.75 4.69 -2.62
N LYS A 82 -13.48 5.01 -1.55
CA LYS A 82 -14.80 4.41 -1.29
C LYS A 82 -15.77 4.67 -2.44
N ARG A 83 -15.89 5.91 -2.93
CA ARG A 83 -16.74 6.25 -4.08
C ARG A 83 -16.33 5.48 -5.35
N ILE A 84 -15.04 5.29 -5.59
CA ILE A 84 -14.54 4.51 -6.73
C ILE A 84 -15.04 3.06 -6.65
N VAL A 85 -14.90 2.42 -5.49
CA VAL A 85 -15.37 1.05 -5.26
C VAL A 85 -16.89 0.94 -5.43
N GLU A 86 -17.64 1.90 -4.89
CA GLU A 86 -19.10 1.95 -5.00
C GLU A 86 -19.57 2.18 -6.45
N ALA A 87 -18.82 2.94 -7.25
CA ALA A 87 -19.11 3.13 -8.68
C ALA A 87 -18.95 1.84 -9.51
N GLU A 88 -18.12 0.90 -9.07
CA GLU A 88 -18.03 -0.46 -9.65
C GLU A 88 -19.15 -1.40 -9.14
N GLY A 89 -20.13 -0.86 -8.40
CA GLY A 89 -21.26 -1.63 -7.85
C GLY A 89 -20.87 -2.54 -6.69
N ARG A 90 -19.74 -2.26 -5.99
CA ARG A 90 -19.26 -3.05 -4.86
C ARG A 90 -19.43 -2.30 -3.55
N ARG A 91 -19.45 -3.06 -2.43
CA ARG A 91 -19.51 -2.47 -1.09
C ARG A 91 -18.11 -2.07 -0.64
N ALA A 92 -18.03 -0.95 0.12
CA ALA A 92 -16.79 -0.49 0.71
C ALA A 92 -16.99 -0.03 2.15
N VAL A 93 -16.07 -0.43 3.02
CA VAL A 93 -15.98 0.02 4.42
C VAL A 93 -14.64 0.73 4.59
N ALA A 94 -14.67 2.00 5.00
CA ALA A 94 -13.47 2.81 5.22
C ALA A 94 -13.24 3.01 6.72
N ILE A 95 -12.07 2.61 7.22
CA ILE A 95 -11.75 2.54 8.65
C ILE A 95 -10.44 3.27 8.91
N PRO A 96 -10.48 4.43 9.61
CA PRO A 96 -9.28 5.17 9.99
C PRO A 96 -8.58 4.55 11.20
N GLY A 97 -7.26 4.52 11.18
CA GLY A 97 -6.43 4.14 12.31
C GLY A 97 -5.05 3.61 11.94
N ASP A 98 -4.22 3.45 12.95
CA ASP A 98 -2.82 3.07 12.81
C ASP A 98 -2.65 1.54 12.79
N VAL A 99 -2.15 1.00 11.69
CA VAL A 99 -1.81 -0.44 11.59
C VAL A 99 -0.70 -0.86 12.55
N GLY A 100 0.08 0.08 13.07
CA GLY A 100 1.03 -0.17 14.14
C GLY A 100 0.38 -0.44 15.52
N ASP A 101 -0.92 -0.20 15.68
CA ASP A 101 -1.70 -0.57 16.87
C ASP A 101 -2.38 -1.93 16.67
N LYS A 102 -1.93 -2.93 17.42
CA LYS A 102 -2.50 -4.30 17.35
C LYS A 102 -3.99 -4.31 17.64
N ALA A 103 -4.44 -3.59 18.65
CA ALA A 103 -5.86 -3.56 19.03
C ALA A 103 -6.72 -2.89 17.94
N PHE A 104 -6.18 -1.90 17.23
CA PHE A 104 -6.83 -1.34 16.06
C PHE A 104 -6.96 -2.40 14.95
N CYS A 105 -5.90 -3.14 14.61
CA CYS A 105 -5.94 -4.18 13.57
C CYS A 105 -7.02 -5.24 13.87
N GLU A 106 -7.13 -5.68 15.12
CA GLU A 106 -8.14 -6.64 15.55
C GLU A 106 -9.57 -6.09 15.35
N ARG A 107 -9.83 -4.85 15.76
CA ARG A 107 -11.14 -4.20 15.57
C ARG A 107 -11.46 -3.97 14.10
N ALA A 108 -10.49 -3.54 13.32
CA ALA A 108 -10.67 -3.24 11.89
C ALA A 108 -11.02 -4.51 11.09
N VAL A 109 -10.32 -5.62 11.34
CA VAL A 109 -10.64 -6.90 10.70
C VAL A 109 -12.04 -7.38 11.11
N ALA A 110 -12.36 -7.33 12.41
CA ALA A 110 -13.69 -7.71 12.89
C ALA A 110 -14.80 -6.90 12.23
N GLN A 111 -14.63 -5.58 12.11
CA GLN A 111 -15.58 -4.69 11.45
C GLN A 111 -15.76 -5.04 9.96
N VAL A 112 -14.68 -5.29 9.23
CA VAL A 112 -14.77 -5.68 7.81
C VAL A 112 -15.50 -7.01 7.65
N VAL A 113 -15.21 -7.98 8.50
CA VAL A 113 -15.91 -9.29 8.48
C VAL A 113 -17.38 -9.15 8.80
N GLU A 114 -17.75 -8.33 9.78
CA GLU A 114 -19.14 -8.07 10.15
C GLU A 114 -19.91 -7.37 9.02
N GLU A 115 -19.35 -6.29 8.48
CA GLU A 115 -20.05 -5.45 7.49
C GLU A 115 -20.04 -6.04 6.07
N LEU A 116 -18.95 -6.72 5.66
CA LEU A 116 -18.83 -7.27 4.30
C LEU A 116 -19.12 -8.79 4.23
N GLY A 117 -19.20 -9.48 5.36
CA GLY A 117 -19.62 -10.88 5.43
C GLY A 117 -18.49 -11.90 5.36
N GLY A 118 -17.23 -11.49 5.47
CA GLY A 118 -16.07 -12.38 5.49
C GLY A 118 -14.77 -11.68 5.13
N LEU A 119 -13.70 -12.48 4.94
CA LEU A 119 -12.40 -12.02 4.47
C LEU A 119 -11.73 -13.11 3.64
N ASP A 120 -11.44 -12.83 2.38
CA ASP A 120 -10.77 -13.76 1.48
C ASP A 120 -9.34 -13.30 1.13
N ILE A 121 -9.10 -11.99 1.09
CA ILE A 121 -7.83 -11.43 0.61
C ILE A 121 -7.38 -10.35 1.58
N LEU A 122 -6.13 -10.45 2.06
CA LEU A 122 -5.45 -9.41 2.80
C LEU A 122 -4.32 -8.81 1.96
N VAL A 123 -4.36 -7.50 1.73
CA VAL A 123 -3.27 -6.75 1.11
C VAL A 123 -2.63 -5.84 2.15
N ASN A 124 -1.43 -6.18 2.57
CA ASN A 124 -0.60 -5.33 3.42
C ASN A 124 0.20 -4.38 2.51
N ASN A 125 -0.22 -3.12 2.44
CA ASN A 125 0.38 -2.11 1.59
C ASN A 125 0.80 -0.85 2.36
N ALA A 126 0.16 -0.53 3.48
CA ALA A 126 0.53 0.64 4.30
C ALA A 126 2.02 0.64 4.65
N ALA A 127 2.66 1.78 4.47
CA ALA A 127 4.07 1.97 4.79
C ALA A 127 4.38 3.45 5.02
N GLU A 128 5.48 3.69 5.70
CA GLU A 128 6.12 5.01 5.82
C GLU A 128 7.61 4.90 5.48
N GLN A 129 8.22 6.01 5.11
CA GLN A 129 9.64 6.15 4.80
C GLN A 129 10.15 7.51 5.24
N HIS A 130 11.43 7.58 5.59
CA HIS A 130 12.11 8.79 6.03
C HIS A 130 13.51 8.79 5.40
N PRO A 131 13.81 9.71 4.45
CA PRO A 131 15.12 9.80 3.85
C PRO A 131 16.13 10.44 4.81
N ASP A 132 17.25 9.77 5.02
CA ASP A 132 18.40 10.28 5.76
C ASP A 132 19.68 10.07 4.96
N THR A 133 20.54 11.06 4.90
CA THR A 133 21.81 11.00 4.15
C THR A 133 22.95 10.39 4.97
N ASP A 134 22.83 10.33 6.29
CA ASP A 134 23.80 9.72 7.20
C ASP A 134 23.08 8.79 8.19
N ILE A 135 23.59 7.59 8.40
CA ILE A 135 23.04 6.63 9.34
C ILE A 135 22.93 7.18 10.77
N ARG A 136 23.75 8.17 11.12
CA ARG A 136 23.75 8.82 12.45
C ARG A 136 22.54 9.73 12.67
N ASP A 137 21.87 10.15 11.60
CA ASP A 137 20.71 11.02 11.64
C ASP A 137 19.42 10.22 11.93
N ILE A 138 19.43 8.90 11.68
CA ILE A 138 18.31 8.02 12.00
C ILE A 138 18.15 7.92 13.52
N THR A 139 17.13 8.56 14.04
CA THR A 139 16.83 8.52 15.47
C THR A 139 16.24 7.19 15.90
N GLU A 140 16.36 6.86 17.19
CA GLU A 140 15.71 5.66 17.76
C GLU A 140 14.17 5.71 17.57
N GLU A 141 13.60 6.89 17.68
CA GLU A 141 12.15 7.10 17.50
C GLU A 141 11.71 6.85 16.07
N GLN A 142 12.41 7.40 15.09
CA GLN A 142 12.18 7.14 13.67
C GLN A 142 12.30 5.65 13.34
N LEU A 143 13.40 5.02 13.77
CA LEU A 143 13.61 3.60 13.54
C LEU A 143 12.47 2.74 14.11
N LYS A 144 12.05 3.01 15.35
CA LYS A 144 10.92 2.31 15.98
C LYS A 144 9.63 2.55 15.21
N ARG A 145 9.36 3.78 14.77
CA ARG A 145 8.15 4.13 14.04
C ARG A 145 8.11 3.44 12.67
N THR A 146 9.19 3.49 11.89
CA THR A 146 9.29 2.82 10.59
C THR A 146 9.04 1.31 10.72
N PHE A 147 9.64 0.65 11.73
CA PHE A 147 9.40 -0.78 11.98
C PHE A 147 7.99 -1.05 12.49
N GLN A 148 7.43 -0.17 13.31
CA GLN A 148 6.08 -0.29 13.85
C GLN A 148 5.03 -0.35 12.73
N THR A 149 5.10 0.58 11.78
CA THR A 149 4.19 0.61 10.63
C THR A 149 4.51 -0.51 9.64
N ASN A 150 5.77 -0.59 9.18
CA ASN A 150 6.10 -1.42 8.03
C ASN A 150 6.24 -2.91 8.36
N ILE A 151 6.52 -3.26 9.61
CA ILE A 151 6.74 -4.67 10.03
C ILE A 151 5.69 -5.12 11.02
N PHE A 152 5.57 -4.43 12.17
CA PHE A 152 4.64 -4.91 13.21
C PHE A 152 3.21 -4.83 12.71
N GLY A 153 2.85 -3.79 11.94
CA GLY A 153 1.56 -3.68 11.29
C GLY A 153 1.22 -4.89 10.40
N TYR A 154 2.17 -5.38 9.62
CA TYR A 154 1.97 -6.58 8.77
C TYR A 154 1.71 -7.84 9.62
N PHE A 155 2.46 -8.02 10.71
CA PHE A 155 2.22 -9.12 11.65
C PHE A 155 0.85 -9.00 12.31
N PHE A 156 0.49 -7.80 12.80
CA PHE A 156 -0.79 -7.59 13.49
C PHE A 156 -1.98 -7.80 12.57
N MET A 157 -1.90 -7.32 11.32
CA MET A 157 -2.95 -7.56 10.34
C MET A 157 -3.12 -9.03 10.00
N VAL A 158 -2.01 -9.77 9.81
CA VAL A 158 -2.07 -11.21 9.56
C VAL A 158 -2.62 -11.96 10.76
N GLN A 159 -2.19 -11.62 11.98
CA GLN A 159 -2.72 -12.23 13.21
C GLN A 159 -4.22 -11.99 13.35
N ALA A 160 -4.69 -10.77 13.13
CA ALA A 160 -6.10 -10.42 13.20
C ALA A 160 -6.94 -11.13 12.11
N ALA A 161 -6.40 -11.26 10.90
CA ALA A 161 -7.09 -11.88 9.77
C ALA A 161 -7.11 -13.41 9.83
N ARG A 162 -6.18 -14.03 10.57
CA ARG A 162 -5.89 -15.48 10.48
C ARG A 162 -7.12 -16.39 10.61
N ASP A 163 -7.98 -16.13 11.58
CA ASP A 163 -9.15 -16.97 11.84
C ASP A 163 -10.28 -16.80 10.81
N HIS A 164 -10.20 -15.75 9.99
CA HIS A 164 -11.18 -15.46 8.94
C HIS A 164 -10.73 -15.98 7.56
N LEU A 165 -9.42 -16.18 7.37
CA LEU A 165 -8.86 -16.70 6.13
C LEU A 165 -9.03 -18.22 6.05
N LYS A 166 -9.46 -18.70 4.87
CA LYS A 166 -9.79 -20.10 4.60
C LYS A 166 -9.02 -20.62 3.40
N LYS A 167 -9.15 -21.90 3.11
CA LYS A 167 -8.62 -22.50 1.89
C LYS A 167 -9.06 -21.69 0.65
N GLY A 168 -8.08 -21.27 -0.14
CA GLY A 168 -8.28 -20.42 -1.32
C GLY A 168 -8.17 -18.94 -1.04
N SER A 169 -7.95 -18.52 0.22
CA SER A 169 -7.60 -17.14 0.57
C SER A 169 -6.17 -16.79 0.14
N ALA A 170 -5.88 -15.48 0.04
CA ALA A 170 -4.57 -14.97 -0.31
C ALA A 170 -4.14 -13.80 0.58
N ILE A 171 -2.84 -13.73 0.86
CA ILE A 171 -2.18 -12.58 1.47
C ILE A 171 -1.17 -12.05 0.46
N VAL A 172 -1.22 -10.75 0.17
CA VAL A 172 -0.25 -10.09 -0.72
C VAL A 172 0.41 -8.95 0.03
N ASN A 173 1.72 -9.04 0.22
CA ASN A 173 2.51 -8.04 0.92
C ASN A 173 3.18 -7.09 -0.08
N CYS A 174 3.16 -5.79 0.19
CA CYS A 174 3.87 -4.77 -0.58
C CYS A 174 5.29 -4.58 -0.01
N THR A 175 6.30 -5.13 -0.68
CA THR A 175 7.71 -4.87 -0.38
C THR A 175 8.25 -3.71 -1.25
N SER A 176 9.47 -3.76 -1.74
CA SER A 176 10.07 -2.75 -2.62
C SER A 176 11.29 -3.34 -3.34
N VAL A 177 11.67 -2.77 -4.47
CA VAL A 177 12.96 -3.08 -5.12
C VAL A 177 14.15 -2.78 -4.20
N THR A 178 13.99 -1.86 -3.24
CA THR A 178 15.05 -1.54 -2.25
C THR A 178 15.44 -2.74 -1.39
N MET A 179 14.61 -3.78 -1.29
CA MET A 179 14.99 -5.02 -0.63
C MET A 179 16.09 -5.79 -1.36
N TYR A 180 16.23 -5.58 -2.68
CA TYR A 180 17.25 -6.22 -3.50
C TYR A 180 18.51 -5.37 -3.61
N GLN A 181 18.35 -4.07 -3.89
CA GLN A 181 19.45 -3.18 -4.22
C GLN A 181 19.84 -2.22 -3.08
N GLY A 182 19.01 -2.13 -2.04
CA GLY A 182 19.16 -1.12 -1.00
C GLY A 182 18.78 0.28 -1.50
N SER A 183 18.95 1.26 -0.63
CA SER A 183 18.90 2.69 -0.93
C SER A 183 19.79 3.41 0.08
N SER A 184 20.70 4.25 -0.41
CA SER A 184 21.63 4.99 0.46
C SER A 184 20.95 6.03 1.37
N GLU A 185 19.70 6.39 1.07
CA GLU A 185 18.93 7.39 1.83
C GLU A 185 17.72 6.82 2.55
N LEU A 186 17.37 5.55 2.31
CA LEU A 186 16.21 4.88 2.92
C LEU A 186 16.67 3.61 3.64
N LEU A 187 17.59 3.75 4.60
CA LEU A 187 18.24 2.60 5.24
C LEU A 187 17.25 1.78 6.07
N ASP A 188 16.51 2.43 6.97
CA ASP A 188 15.51 1.81 7.82
C ASP A 188 14.34 1.25 7.02
N TYR A 189 13.84 2.01 6.04
CA TYR A 189 12.81 1.54 5.11
C TYR A 189 13.27 0.30 4.34
N SER A 190 14.46 0.32 3.73
CA SER A 190 15.01 -0.83 2.98
C SER A 190 15.15 -2.06 3.87
N ALA A 191 15.58 -1.88 5.12
CA ALA A 191 15.66 -2.95 6.10
C ALA A 191 14.26 -3.55 6.38
N THR A 192 13.21 -2.71 6.53
CA THR A 192 11.85 -3.21 6.70
C THR A 192 11.35 -3.97 5.47
N LYS A 193 11.67 -3.51 4.25
CA LYS A 193 11.26 -4.18 3.02
C LYS A 193 11.96 -5.53 2.81
N GLY A 194 13.20 -5.66 3.26
CA GLY A 194 13.90 -6.93 3.38
C GLY A 194 13.23 -7.88 4.38
N ALA A 195 12.86 -7.36 5.56
CA ALA A 195 12.15 -8.11 6.58
C ALA A 195 10.77 -8.62 6.10
N ILE A 196 9.98 -7.77 5.39
CA ILE A 196 8.70 -8.19 4.77
C ILE A 196 8.92 -9.37 3.82
N THR A 197 10.01 -9.36 3.05
CA THR A 197 10.30 -10.45 2.10
C THR A 197 10.59 -11.77 2.81
N ALA A 198 11.38 -11.74 3.88
CA ALA A 198 11.63 -12.92 4.72
C ALA A 198 10.32 -13.40 5.39
N PHE A 199 9.54 -12.46 5.94
CA PHE A 199 8.24 -12.74 6.53
C PHE A 199 7.29 -13.42 5.55
N THR A 200 7.19 -12.91 4.30
CA THR A 200 6.35 -13.48 3.25
C THR A 200 6.69 -14.94 2.96
N ARG A 201 7.99 -15.26 2.84
CA ARG A 201 8.45 -16.63 2.59
C ARG A 201 8.09 -17.57 3.74
N SER A 202 8.42 -17.17 4.97
CA SER A 202 8.13 -17.98 6.17
C SER A 202 6.62 -18.16 6.38
N LEU A 203 5.83 -17.11 6.15
CA LEU A 203 4.39 -17.17 6.29
C LEU A 203 3.75 -18.05 5.20
N SER A 204 4.30 -18.04 3.98
CA SER A 204 3.84 -18.92 2.90
C SER A 204 4.00 -20.39 3.26
N GLU A 205 5.15 -20.78 3.83
CA GLU A 205 5.39 -22.13 4.32
C GLU A 205 4.48 -22.48 5.52
N ASN A 206 4.25 -21.52 6.41
CA ASN A 206 3.41 -21.73 7.60
C ASN A 206 1.93 -21.96 7.28
N LEU A 207 1.41 -21.32 6.21
CA LEU A 207 -0.02 -21.35 5.87
C LEU A 207 -0.36 -22.27 4.69
N ILE A 208 0.61 -22.93 4.07
CA ILE A 208 0.39 -23.73 2.87
C ILE A 208 -0.53 -24.93 3.11
N GLU A 209 -0.44 -25.57 4.26
CA GLU A 209 -1.32 -26.72 4.61
C GLU A 209 -2.77 -26.29 4.79
N ASP A 210 -3.02 -25.04 5.18
CA ASP A 210 -4.36 -24.47 5.26
C ASP A 210 -4.89 -24.02 3.89
N GLY A 211 -4.07 -24.14 2.83
CA GLY A 211 -4.42 -23.75 1.47
C GLY A 211 -4.53 -22.24 1.27
N ILE A 212 -3.82 -21.46 2.08
CA ILE A 212 -3.71 -20.00 2.00
C ILE A 212 -2.41 -19.65 1.28
N ARG A 213 -2.49 -18.85 0.23
CA ARG A 213 -1.30 -18.38 -0.52
C ARG A 213 -0.78 -17.09 0.07
N VAL A 214 0.54 -16.95 0.14
CA VAL A 214 1.19 -15.72 0.59
C VAL A 214 2.27 -15.33 -0.41
N ASN A 215 2.15 -14.14 -0.97
CA ASN A 215 3.06 -13.60 -1.97
C ASN A 215 3.41 -12.14 -1.66
N ALA A 216 4.35 -11.58 -2.42
CA ALA A 216 4.70 -10.18 -2.33
C ALA A 216 4.88 -9.55 -3.71
N VAL A 217 4.55 -8.26 -3.81
CA VAL A 217 4.90 -7.40 -4.93
C VAL A 217 6.04 -6.48 -4.48
N ALA A 218 7.06 -6.31 -5.31
CA ALA A 218 8.21 -5.44 -5.08
C ALA A 218 8.22 -4.27 -6.09
N PRO A 219 7.45 -3.20 -5.86
CA PRO A 219 7.43 -2.07 -6.78
C PRO A 219 8.78 -1.36 -6.89
N GLY A 220 9.07 -0.83 -8.07
CA GLY A 220 10.10 0.19 -8.30
C GLY A 220 9.62 1.58 -7.88
N PRO A 221 10.21 2.65 -8.45
CA PRO A 221 9.72 4.01 -8.26
C PRO A 221 8.31 4.17 -8.85
N ILE A 222 7.31 4.38 -7.99
CA ILE A 222 5.91 4.57 -8.37
C ILE A 222 5.44 5.93 -7.89
N TRP A 223 4.76 6.67 -8.77
CA TRP A 223 4.24 7.99 -8.47
C TRP A 223 3.09 7.91 -7.47
N THR A 224 3.35 8.26 -6.21
CA THR A 224 2.39 8.17 -5.10
C THR A 224 2.63 9.28 -4.09
N PRO A 225 1.66 9.62 -3.22
CA PRO A 225 1.84 10.61 -2.15
C PRO A 225 2.98 10.28 -1.18
N LEU A 226 3.35 9.01 -1.02
CA LEU A 226 4.42 8.58 -0.12
C LEU A 226 5.77 9.26 -0.44
N ASN A 227 6.05 9.54 -1.72
CA ASN A 227 7.35 10.08 -2.12
C ASN A 227 7.52 11.55 -1.70
N PRO A 228 6.64 12.49 -2.05
CA PRO A 228 6.77 13.88 -1.62
C PRO A 228 6.58 14.07 -0.11
N SER A 229 5.65 13.34 0.51
CA SER A 229 5.38 13.44 1.95
C SER A 229 6.39 12.71 2.82
N GLY A 230 7.04 11.67 2.27
CA GLY A 230 8.11 10.92 2.95
C GLY A 230 9.47 11.60 2.92
N GLY A 231 9.54 12.93 2.76
CA GLY A 231 10.76 13.72 2.90
C GLY A 231 11.61 13.87 1.65
N SER A 232 11.15 13.42 0.47
CA SER A 232 11.85 13.68 -0.79
C SER A 232 11.80 15.16 -1.11
N THR A 233 12.97 15.76 -1.44
CA THR A 233 13.01 17.20 -1.79
C THR A 233 12.38 17.46 -3.16
N PRO A 234 11.87 18.69 -3.41
CA PRO A 234 11.31 19.04 -4.72
C PRO A 234 12.29 18.82 -5.88
N GLU A 235 13.59 19.00 -5.64
CA GLU A 235 14.64 18.76 -6.64
C GLU A 235 14.73 17.27 -7.01
N LYS A 236 14.74 16.37 -6.03
CA LYS A 236 14.76 14.92 -6.25
C LYS A 236 13.49 14.40 -6.92
N MET A 237 12.38 15.07 -6.64
CA MET A 237 11.13 14.67 -7.24
C MET A 237 11.01 15.04 -8.72
N LYS A 238 11.79 16.05 -9.23
CA LYS A 238 11.81 16.40 -10.66
C LYS A 238 12.32 15.25 -11.52
N ASP A 239 13.35 14.57 -11.03
CA ASP A 239 14.03 13.49 -11.75
C ASP A 239 13.58 12.10 -11.25
N PHE A 240 12.49 12.05 -10.45
CA PHE A 240 12.02 10.82 -9.84
C PHE A 240 11.65 9.77 -10.89
N GLY A 241 12.36 8.65 -10.89
CA GLY A 241 12.15 7.52 -11.79
C GLY A 241 12.77 7.67 -13.19
N GLU A 242 13.49 8.77 -13.50
CA GLU A 242 14.19 8.92 -14.78
C GLU A 242 15.34 7.92 -14.97
N ASP A 243 15.90 7.43 -13.87
CA ASP A 243 16.94 6.40 -13.84
C ASP A 243 16.42 4.98 -14.11
N THR A 244 15.09 4.82 -14.21
CA THR A 244 14.50 3.54 -14.57
C THR A 244 14.66 3.23 -16.08
N PRO A 245 14.64 1.96 -16.50
CA PRO A 245 14.65 1.62 -17.93
C PRO A 245 13.52 2.26 -18.75
N MET A 246 12.42 2.63 -18.10
CA MET A 246 11.28 3.31 -18.73
C MET A 246 11.48 4.83 -18.84
N GLY A 247 12.50 5.40 -18.17
CA GLY A 247 12.77 6.83 -18.12
C GLY A 247 11.69 7.66 -17.42
N ARG A 248 10.87 7.01 -16.58
CA ARG A 248 9.83 7.66 -15.78
C ARG A 248 9.43 6.79 -14.57
N PRO A 249 8.78 7.35 -13.55
CA PRO A 249 8.15 6.52 -12.53
C PRO A 249 7.00 5.70 -13.14
N GLY A 250 6.74 4.54 -12.56
CA GLY A 250 5.51 3.81 -12.83
C GLY A 250 4.30 4.49 -12.18
N GLN A 251 3.11 4.13 -12.64
CA GLN A 251 1.85 4.58 -12.05
C GLN A 251 1.22 3.47 -11.18
N PRO A 252 0.41 3.81 -10.18
CA PRO A 252 -0.29 2.84 -9.34
C PRO A 252 -1.07 1.78 -10.11
N ASN A 253 -1.78 2.18 -11.18
CA ASN A 253 -2.56 1.26 -12.02
C ASN A 253 -1.70 0.31 -12.86
N GLU A 254 -0.41 0.62 -13.08
CA GLU A 254 0.55 -0.30 -13.70
C GLU A 254 1.01 -1.40 -12.74
N VAL A 255 0.94 -1.16 -11.43
CA VAL A 255 1.36 -2.11 -10.37
C VAL A 255 0.19 -2.98 -9.90
N ALA A 256 -1.01 -2.42 -9.82
CA ALA A 256 -2.20 -3.09 -9.29
C ALA A 256 -2.48 -4.48 -9.93
N PRO A 257 -2.26 -4.70 -11.25
CA PRO A 257 -2.45 -6.03 -11.86
C PRO A 257 -1.59 -7.14 -11.26
N SER A 258 -0.40 -6.81 -10.71
CA SER A 258 0.46 -7.79 -10.03
C SER A 258 -0.19 -8.30 -8.74
N PHE A 259 -0.89 -7.45 -7.99
CA PHE A 259 -1.65 -7.86 -6.81
C PHE A 259 -2.85 -8.74 -7.17
N LEU A 260 -3.52 -8.45 -8.28
CA LEU A 260 -4.64 -9.25 -8.76
C LEU A 260 -4.20 -10.64 -9.24
N PHE A 261 -3.01 -10.74 -9.82
CA PHE A 261 -2.45 -12.00 -10.30
C PHE A 261 -2.10 -12.96 -9.16
N LEU A 262 -1.62 -12.44 -8.05
CA LEU A 262 -1.14 -13.20 -6.89
C LEU A 262 -2.26 -13.59 -5.94
#